data_903ee44e625d45ad68ff74ba82a5e532
#
_entry.id   903ee44e625d45ad68ff74ba82a5e532
#
_cell.length_a   1.000
_cell.length_b   1.000
_cell.length_c   1.000
_cell.angle_alpha   90.00
_cell.angle_beta   90.00
_cell.angle_gamma   90.00
#
_symmetry.space_group_name_H-M   'P 1'
#
loop_
_entity.id
_entity.type
_entity.pdbx_description
1 polymer ?
#
loop_
_entity_poly.entity_id
_entity_poly.type
_entity_poly.pdbx_seq_one_letter_code
_entity_poly.pdbx_strand_id
1 'polypeptide(L)'
;VGQLPGLIATQSSGQPGSDSATLNVRGFGSALIIVDGIEASLDNIDANQIESISILKDGAASIYGARAGNGVILITTKRGTDQKPTITLNTAFTWQGVTKMLKPASSGQRAEMEREAWLQSGQPEASAPFTEDQIQKYYDGTDPLFPNTNWYKELIRDWAPEQQHNISIRGGNDRLKFYGFFGYLNQETMIKKNGGNYERFNLQSNIDAKILDNLTLRLDLAYSQ
;
A
#
# COMPACT_ATOMS: atom_id res chain seq x y z
N VAL A 1 -10.84 -1.41 4.84
CA VAL A 1 -11.65 -0.56 3.93
C VAL A 1 -12.37 -1.42 2.89
N GLY A 2 -11.73 -2.39 2.26
CA GLY A 2 -12.32 -3.24 1.21
C GLY A 2 -13.50 -4.14 1.63
N GLN A 3 -13.84 -4.19 2.91
CA GLN A 3 -15.00 -4.96 3.42
C GLN A 3 -16.29 -4.13 3.50
N LEU A 4 -16.26 -2.84 3.16
CA LEU A 4 -17.45 -2.00 3.19
C LEU A 4 -18.32 -2.27 1.95
N PRO A 5 -19.66 -2.49 2.11
CA PRO A 5 -20.54 -2.79 1.00
C PRO A 5 -20.54 -1.69 -0.08
N GLY A 6 -20.28 -2.08 -1.32
CA GLY A 6 -20.24 -1.18 -2.48
C GLY A 6 -18.97 -0.34 -2.60
N LEU A 7 -17.90 -0.70 -1.89
CA LEU A 7 -16.55 -0.17 -2.07
C LEU A 7 -15.65 -1.27 -2.65
N ILE A 8 -14.97 -0.96 -3.73
CA ILE A 8 -13.95 -1.81 -4.33
C ILE A 8 -12.61 -1.13 -4.12
N ALA A 9 -11.70 -1.82 -3.44
CA ALA A 9 -10.33 -1.39 -3.27
C ALA A 9 -9.44 -2.21 -4.19
N THR A 10 -8.68 -1.56 -5.06
CA THR A 10 -7.71 -2.19 -5.95
C THR A 10 -6.32 -1.62 -5.70
N GLN A 11 -5.34 -2.51 -5.65
CA GLN A 11 -3.93 -2.15 -5.60
C GLN A 11 -3.28 -2.59 -6.89
N SER A 12 -2.44 -1.75 -7.47
CA SER A 12 -1.81 -1.98 -8.78
C SER A 12 -0.41 -2.59 -8.67
N SER A 13 0.24 -2.41 -7.54
CA SER A 13 1.58 -2.92 -7.27
C SER A 13 1.71 -3.34 -5.79
N GLY A 14 2.79 -4.00 -5.43
CA GLY A 14 3.14 -4.26 -4.02
C GLY A 14 4.36 -3.44 -3.61
N GLN A 15 4.59 -2.31 -4.25
CA GLN A 15 5.76 -1.48 -3.95
C GLN A 15 5.49 -0.63 -2.71
N PRO A 16 6.32 -0.76 -1.65
CA PRO A 16 6.20 0.06 -0.46
C PRO A 16 6.09 1.55 -0.75
N GLY A 17 5.13 2.22 -0.13
CA GLY A 17 4.90 3.65 -0.27
C GLY A 17 4.35 4.15 -1.61
N SER A 18 4.26 3.31 -2.63
CA SER A 18 3.76 3.68 -3.97
C SER A 18 2.52 2.91 -4.40
N ASP A 19 2.05 1.99 -3.57
CA ASP A 19 0.89 1.15 -3.85
C ASP A 19 -0.35 1.64 -3.11
N SER A 20 -0.77 2.86 -3.43
CA SER A 20 -2.01 3.41 -2.90
C SER A 20 -3.22 2.63 -3.42
N ALA A 21 -4.10 2.26 -2.50
CA ALA A 21 -5.35 1.62 -2.86
C ALA A 21 -6.27 2.61 -3.59
N THR A 22 -6.57 2.34 -4.85
CA THR A 22 -7.63 3.05 -5.57
C THR A 22 -8.98 2.58 -5.04
N LEU A 23 -9.75 3.49 -4.48
CA LEU A 23 -11.07 3.22 -3.92
C LEU A 23 -12.16 3.62 -4.92
N ASN A 24 -12.88 2.63 -5.43
CA ASN A 24 -13.98 2.81 -6.35
C ASN A 24 -15.31 2.56 -5.64
N VAL A 25 -16.22 3.53 -5.70
CA VAL A 25 -17.59 3.36 -5.24
C VAL A 25 -18.44 2.88 -6.41
N ARG A 26 -19.02 1.69 -6.30
CA ARG A 26 -19.84 1.06 -7.35
C ARG A 26 -19.13 0.89 -8.72
N GLY A 27 -17.80 0.97 -8.77
CA GLY A 27 -17.03 0.78 -10.01
C GLY A 27 -16.98 1.98 -10.97
N PHE A 28 -17.47 3.16 -10.59
CA PHE A 28 -17.53 4.35 -11.45
C PHE A 28 -16.25 5.20 -11.46
N GLY A 29 -15.18 4.74 -10.86
CA GLY A 29 -13.90 5.48 -10.77
C GLY A 29 -13.54 5.86 -9.34
N SER A 30 -12.45 6.60 -9.19
CA SER A 30 -11.93 6.98 -7.86
C SER A 30 -12.92 7.88 -7.12
N ALA A 31 -13.22 7.52 -5.87
CA ALA A 31 -14.04 8.34 -4.99
C ALA A 31 -13.26 9.56 -4.47
N LEU A 32 -13.95 10.64 -4.20
CA LEU A 32 -13.40 11.79 -3.48
C LEU A 32 -13.20 11.43 -2.00
N ILE A 33 -12.01 11.65 -1.48
CA ILE A 33 -11.68 11.35 -0.08
C ILE A 33 -11.61 12.64 0.72
N ILE A 34 -12.42 12.72 1.78
CA ILE A 34 -12.49 13.86 2.70
C ILE A 34 -12.12 13.38 4.09
N VAL A 35 -11.12 14.02 4.69
CA VAL A 35 -10.66 13.75 6.05
C VAL A 35 -10.90 14.96 6.90
N ASP A 36 -11.75 14.83 7.91
CA ASP A 36 -12.16 15.92 8.81
C ASP A 36 -12.61 17.21 8.07
N GLY A 37 -13.25 17.03 6.90
CA GLY A 37 -13.77 18.12 6.07
C GLY A 37 -12.81 18.62 4.99
N ILE A 38 -11.58 18.12 4.90
CA ILE A 38 -10.56 18.53 3.94
C ILE A 38 -10.27 17.37 2.98
N GLU A 39 -10.11 17.67 1.68
CA GLU A 39 -9.67 16.68 0.70
C GLU A 39 -8.24 16.21 1.00
N ALA A 40 -8.04 14.91 1.08
CA ALA A 40 -6.75 14.31 1.41
C ALA A 40 -6.57 12.94 0.74
N SER A 41 -5.33 12.41 0.77
CA SER A 41 -5.03 11.03 0.36
C SER A 41 -5.08 10.09 1.56
N LEU A 42 -5.54 8.84 1.32
CA LEU A 42 -5.48 7.78 2.33
C LEU A 42 -4.06 7.35 2.70
N ASP A 43 -3.12 7.54 1.80
CA ASP A 43 -1.74 7.09 1.98
C ASP A 43 -1.05 7.79 3.16
N ASN A 44 -1.52 8.99 3.47
CA ASN A 44 -0.96 9.83 4.52
C ASN A 44 -1.58 9.61 5.90
N ILE A 45 -2.54 8.68 6.02
CA ILE A 45 -3.29 8.46 7.27
C ILE A 45 -2.97 7.08 7.82
N ASP A 46 -2.65 7.01 9.11
CA ASP A 46 -2.58 5.74 9.82
C ASP A 46 -3.99 5.25 10.16
N ALA A 47 -4.27 3.97 9.94
CA ALA A 47 -5.57 3.37 10.26
C ALA A 47 -5.96 3.57 11.74
N ASN A 48 -4.98 3.65 12.64
CA ASN A 48 -5.21 3.85 14.06
C ASN A 48 -5.63 5.30 14.43
N GLN A 49 -5.50 6.26 13.50
CA GLN A 49 -6.02 7.62 13.67
C GLN A 49 -7.51 7.72 13.37
N ILE A 50 -8.07 6.73 12.65
CA ILE A 50 -9.45 6.76 12.15
C ILE A 50 -10.43 6.38 13.27
N GLU A 51 -11.46 7.21 13.47
CA GLU A 51 -12.62 6.91 14.32
C GLU A 51 -13.74 6.26 13.51
N SER A 52 -14.06 6.82 12.32
CA SER A 52 -15.12 6.28 11.47
C SER A 52 -14.88 6.58 9.98
N ILE A 53 -15.45 5.72 9.14
CA ILE A 53 -15.48 5.89 7.68
C ILE A 53 -16.94 5.82 7.23
N SER A 54 -17.38 6.83 6.48
CA SER A 54 -18.72 6.89 5.89
C SER A 54 -18.61 7.05 4.37
N ILE A 55 -19.47 6.35 3.63
CA ILE A 55 -19.49 6.42 2.16
C ILE A 55 -20.77 7.12 1.74
N LEU A 56 -20.63 8.29 1.11
CA LEU A 56 -21.74 9.02 0.51
C LEU A 56 -21.86 8.66 -0.96
N LYS A 57 -23.09 8.39 -1.38
CA LYS A 57 -23.45 7.97 -2.74
C LYS A 57 -24.56 8.86 -3.24
N ASP A 58 -24.63 9.00 -4.56
CA ASP A 58 -25.75 9.67 -5.23
C ASP A 58 -26.00 11.10 -4.69
N GLY A 59 -27.25 11.47 -4.40
CA GLY A 59 -27.62 12.80 -3.93
C GLY A 59 -26.91 13.26 -2.66
N ALA A 60 -26.52 12.34 -1.76
CA ALA A 60 -25.78 12.70 -0.55
C ALA A 60 -24.35 13.19 -0.87
N ALA A 61 -23.77 12.74 -1.98
CA ALA A 61 -22.44 13.18 -2.42
C ALA A 61 -22.47 14.56 -3.10
N SER A 62 -23.63 15.02 -3.58
CA SER A 62 -23.78 16.25 -4.38
C SER A 62 -23.34 17.52 -3.66
N ILE A 63 -23.39 17.54 -2.31
CA ILE A 63 -22.91 18.67 -1.50
C ILE A 63 -21.42 18.98 -1.70
N TYR A 64 -20.65 18.00 -2.19
CA TYR A 64 -19.22 18.13 -2.50
C TYR A 64 -18.94 18.50 -3.97
N GLY A 65 -20.01 18.83 -4.72
CA GLY A 65 -19.92 19.30 -6.11
C GLY A 65 -19.63 18.23 -7.14
N ALA A 66 -19.24 18.64 -8.36
CA ALA A 66 -19.08 17.77 -9.52
C ALA A 66 -17.99 16.68 -9.33
N ARG A 67 -16.96 16.93 -8.53
CA ARG A 67 -15.90 15.96 -8.23
C ARG A 67 -16.38 14.76 -7.39
N ALA A 68 -17.54 14.89 -6.76
CA ALA A 68 -18.16 13.83 -5.99
C ALA A 68 -19.03 12.88 -6.83
N GLY A 69 -19.05 13.02 -8.15
CA GLY A 69 -19.86 12.19 -9.04
C GLY A 69 -19.62 10.69 -8.92
N ASN A 70 -18.40 10.30 -8.54
CA ASN A 70 -18.03 8.90 -8.28
C ASN A 70 -18.23 8.47 -6.80
N GLY A 71 -18.89 9.31 -5.99
CA GLY A 71 -19.06 9.10 -4.55
C GLY A 71 -17.99 9.79 -3.70
N VAL A 72 -18.27 9.90 -2.40
CA VAL A 72 -17.37 10.52 -1.42
C VAL A 72 -17.14 9.55 -0.26
N ILE A 73 -15.89 9.43 0.15
CA ILE A 73 -15.48 8.70 1.35
C ILE A 73 -15.14 9.74 2.42
N LEU A 74 -15.97 9.80 3.45
CA LEU A 74 -15.73 10.66 4.60
C LEU A 74 -14.99 9.89 5.67
N ILE A 75 -13.86 10.40 6.08
CA ILE A 75 -13.05 9.87 7.17
C ILE A 75 -13.08 10.87 8.30
N THR A 76 -13.47 10.39 9.47
CA THR A 76 -13.39 11.18 10.71
C THR A 76 -12.26 10.62 11.55
N THR A 77 -11.34 11.48 11.95
CA THR A 77 -10.23 11.07 12.82
C THR A 77 -10.62 11.13 14.29
N LYS A 78 -9.88 10.43 15.13
CA LYS A 78 -10.09 10.37 16.57
C LYS A 78 -9.88 11.75 17.20
N ARG A 79 -10.76 12.10 18.14
CA ARG A 79 -10.72 13.35 18.91
C ARG A 79 -10.70 13.07 20.40
N GLY A 80 -10.45 14.08 21.19
CA GLY A 80 -10.53 14.03 22.64
C GLY A 80 -11.92 13.64 23.14
N THR A 81 -11.98 12.99 24.28
CA THR A 81 -13.21 12.57 24.95
C THR A 81 -13.26 13.16 26.35
N ASP A 82 -14.48 13.27 26.90
CA ASP A 82 -14.69 13.65 28.29
C ASP A 82 -14.46 12.42 29.21
N GLN A 83 -13.20 12.05 29.33
CA GLN A 83 -12.74 10.91 30.12
C GLN A 83 -11.34 11.15 30.65
N LYS A 84 -10.95 10.39 31.67
CA LYS A 84 -9.56 10.38 32.14
C LYS A 84 -8.60 10.06 30.99
N PRO A 85 -7.44 10.70 30.91
CA PRO A 85 -6.46 10.44 29.89
C PRO A 85 -6.10 8.95 29.80
N THR A 86 -6.20 8.40 28.60
CA THR A 86 -5.82 7.02 28.28
C THR A 86 -4.72 7.05 27.24
N ILE A 87 -3.65 6.29 27.50
CA ILE A 87 -2.56 6.09 26.55
C ILE A 87 -2.73 4.72 25.93
N THR A 88 -2.66 4.66 24.60
CA THR A 88 -2.72 3.41 23.84
C THR A 88 -1.43 3.27 23.04
N LEU A 89 -0.77 2.13 23.17
CA LEU A 89 0.41 1.73 22.40
C LEU A 89 0.03 0.53 21.53
N ASN A 90 0.25 0.63 20.24
CA ASN A 90 0.11 -0.49 19.31
C ASN A 90 1.46 -0.73 18.60
N THR A 91 1.84 -2.00 18.54
CA THR A 91 3.05 -2.45 17.85
C THR A 91 2.70 -3.68 17.02
N ALA A 92 3.05 -3.66 15.75
CA ALA A 92 2.87 -4.77 14.83
C ALA A 92 4.17 -5.06 14.08
N PHE A 93 4.48 -6.36 13.96
CA PHE A 93 5.52 -6.89 13.10
C PHE A 93 4.85 -7.81 12.10
N THR A 94 5.01 -7.50 10.83
CA THR A 94 4.36 -8.21 9.72
C THR A 94 5.42 -8.67 8.74
N TRP A 95 5.21 -9.80 8.09
CA TRP A 95 6.02 -10.27 6.98
C TRP A 95 5.16 -10.35 5.74
N GLN A 96 5.55 -9.62 4.71
CA GLN A 96 4.86 -9.62 3.43
C GLN A 96 5.54 -10.60 2.49
N GLY A 97 4.77 -11.36 1.73
CA GLY A 97 5.27 -12.31 0.76
C GLY A 97 4.50 -12.24 -0.55
N VAL A 98 5.12 -12.70 -1.64
CA VAL A 98 4.47 -12.76 -2.94
C VAL A 98 3.45 -13.91 -2.95
N THR A 99 2.18 -13.59 -3.15
CA THR A 99 1.09 -14.58 -3.18
C THR A 99 1.25 -15.56 -4.36
N LYS A 100 1.69 -15.05 -5.52
CA LYS A 100 1.94 -15.87 -6.71
C LYS A 100 3.06 -15.25 -7.54
N MET A 101 4.09 -16.02 -7.78
CA MET A 101 5.19 -15.63 -8.66
C MET A 101 5.09 -16.39 -9.97
N LEU A 102 5.30 -15.68 -11.08
CA LEU A 102 5.46 -16.33 -12.38
C LEU A 102 6.75 -17.15 -12.36
N LYS A 103 6.68 -18.38 -12.84
CA LYS A 103 7.88 -19.21 -13.06
C LYS A 103 8.43 -18.85 -14.44
N PRO A 104 9.58 -18.18 -14.55
CA PRO A 104 10.20 -17.93 -15.84
C PRO A 104 10.70 -19.26 -16.43
N ALA A 105 10.76 -19.33 -17.75
CA ALA A 105 11.47 -20.41 -18.42
C ALA A 105 12.94 -20.40 -18.01
N SER A 106 13.53 -21.56 -17.82
CA SER A 106 14.98 -21.69 -17.63
C SER A 106 15.74 -21.28 -18.88
N SER A 107 17.04 -20.99 -18.78
CA SER A 107 17.86 -20.66 -19.93
C SER A 107 17.87 -21.79 -20.97
N GLY A 108 17.89 -23.05 -20.51
CA GLY A 108 17.78 -24.24 -21.40
C GLY A 108 16.43 -24.30 -22.12
N GLN A 109 15.32 -24.14 -21.39
CA GLN A 109 13.98 -24.11 -22.00
C GLN A 109 13.84 -22.97 -23.01
N ARG A 110 14.37 -21.80 -22.73
CA ARG A 110 14.35 -20.66 -23.66
C ARG A 110 15.13 -21.00 -24.94
N ALA A 111 16.35 -21.53 -24.80
CA ALA A 111 17.20 -21.90 -25.95
C ALA A 111 16.55 -22.96 -26.80
N GLU A 112 15.91 -23.96 -26.19
CA GLU A 112 15.17 -25.03 -26.87
C GLU A 112 13.97 -24.46 -27.65
N MET A 113 13.17 -23.62 -27.02
CA MET A 113 12.02 -22.95 -27.66
C MET A 113 12.44 -22.08 -28.84
N GLU A 114 13.53 -21.32 -28.72
CA GLU A 114 14.04 -20.48 -29.81
C GLU A 114 14.53 -21.34 -30.99
N ARG A 115 15.21 -22.46 -30.71
CA ARG A 115 15.62 -23.45 -31.77
C ARG A 115 14.39 -24.06 -32.42
N GLU A 116 13.42 -24.51 -31.65
CA GLU A 116 12.19 -25.10 -32.19
C GLU A 116 11.42 -24.12 -33.08
N ALA A 117 11.24 -22.90 -32.63
CA ALA A 117 10.60 -21.83 -33.41
C ALA A 117 11.33 -21.55 -34.73
N TRP A 118 12.67 -21.59 -34.72
CA TRP A 118 13.48 -21.45 -35.92
C TRP A 118 13.19 -22.57 -36.92
N LEU A 119 13.24 -23.83 -36.48
CA LEU A 119 13.00 -25.00 -37.34
C LEU A 119 11.56 -25.02 -37.88
N GLN A 120 10.57 -24.69 -37.05
CA GLN A 120 9.16 -24.61 -37.46
C GLN A 120 8.88 -23.50 -38.45
N SER A 121 9.70 -22.46 -38.49
CA SER A 121 9.60 -21.39 -39.49
C SER A 121 10.15 -21.77 -40.86
N GLY A 122 10.60 -23.05 -41.04
CA GLY A 122 11.13 -23.57 -42.28
C GLY A 122 12.57 -23.12 -42.58
N GLN A 123 13.28 -22.63 -41.58
CA GLN A 123 14.67 -22.23 -41.72
C GLN A 123 15.63 -23.41 -41.61
N PRO A 124 16.81 -23.33 -42.26
CA PRO A 124 17.77 -24.42 -42.22
C PRO A 124 18.28 -24.72 -40.81
N GLU A 125 18.35 -25.98 -40.44
CA GLU A 125 18.88 -26.42 -39.15
C GLU A 125 20.33 -25.99 -38.90
N ALA A 126 21.15 -25.98 -39.98
CA ALA A 126 22.55 -25.56 -39.90
C ALA A 126 22.73 -24.11 -39.43
N SER A 127 21.68 -23.28 -39.49
CA SER A 127 21.67 -21.88 -39.07
C SER A 127 20.86 -21.67 -37.80
N ALA A 128 20.43 -22.74 -37.11
CA ALA A 128 19.65 -22.61 -35.87
C ALA A 128 20.44 -21.87 -34.79
N PRO A 129 19.76 -21.03 -33.97
CA PRO A 129 20.44 -20.14 -33.01
C PRO A 129 21.20 -20.89 -31.93
N PHE A 130 20.80 -22.13 -31.58
CA PHE A 130 21.48 -22.96 -30.59
C PHE A 130 21.64 -24.38 -31.10
N THR A 131 22.78 -24.99 -30.77
CA THR A 131 22.98 -26.45 -30.98
C THR A 131 22.42 -27.22 -29.78
N GLU A 132 22.17 -28.54 -29.97
CA GLU A 132 21.70 -29.38 -28.85
C GLU A 132 22.70 -29.44 -27.69
N ASP A 133 24.03 -29.45 -27.99
CA ASP A 133 25.07 -29.39 -26.96
C ASP A 133 25.01 -28.07 -26.17
N GLN A 134 24.76 -26.90 -26.83
CA GLN A 134 24.59 -25.63 -26.16
C GLN A 134 23.32 -25.60 -25.30
N ILE A 135 22.21 -26.16 -25.77
CA ILE A 135 20.97 -26.26 -25.01
C ILE A 135 21.19 -27.08 -23.74
N GLN A 136 21.88 -28.22 -23.85
CA GLN A 136 22.20 -29.04 -22.70
C GLN A 136 23.09 -28.29 -21.69
N LYS A 137 24.10 -27.55 -22.13
CA LYS A 137 24.91 -26.68 -21.26
C LYS A 137 24.11 -25.64 -20.54
N TYR A 138 23.10 -25.03 -21.19
CA TYR A 138 22.18 -24.09 -20.54
C TYR A 138 21.29 -24.77 -19.49
N TYR A 139 20.88 -26.03 -19.70
CA TYR A 139 20.16 -26.79 -18.68
C TYR A 139 21.04 -27.10 -17.48
N ASP A 140 22.27 -27.51 -17.71
CA ASP A 140 23.23 -27.84 -16.66
C ASP A 140 23.67 -26.59 -15.86
N GLY A 141 23.81 -25.44 -16.53
CA GLY A 141 24.14 -24.17 -15.91
C GLY A 141 25.46 -24.10 -15.15
N THR A 142 26.37 -25.04 -15.41
CA THR A 142 27.68 -25.16 -14.73
C THR A 142 28.79 -24.37 -15.45
N ASP A 143 28.62 -24.15 -16.74
CA ASP A 143 29.55 -23.37 -17.56
C ASP A 143 29.22 -21.85 -17.46
N PRO A 144 30.17 -21.00 -17.08
CA PRO A 144 29.95 -19.56 -17.02
C PRO A 144 29.47 -18.90 -18.32
N LEU A 145 29.76 -19.52 -19.48
CA LEU A 145 29.31 -19.04 -20.80
C LEU A 145 27.85 -19.45 -21.10
N PHE A 146 27.30 -20.41 -20.35
CA PHE A 146 25.94 -20.93 -20.50
C PHE A 146 25.17 -20.82 -19.15
N PRO A 147 24.95 -19.64 -18.60
CA PRO A 147 24.35 -19.48 -17.27
C PRO A 147 22.86 -19.87 -17.28
N ASN A 148 22.42 -20.52 -16.19
CA ASN A 148 21.03 -20.84 -15.94
C ASN A 148 20.58 -20.16 -14.63
N THR A 149 20.55 -18.82 -14.64
CA THR A 149 20.24 -18.02 -13.45
C THR A 149 18.75 -17.78 -13.33
N ASN A 150 18.17 -18.14 -12.20
CA ASN A 150 16.82 -17.76 -11.85
C ASN A 150 16.83 -16.38 -11.18
N TRP A 151 16.64 -15.34 -11.98
CA TRP A 151 16.69 -13.95 -11.51
C TRP A 151 15.65 -13.63 -10.43
N TYR A 152 14.47 -14.25 -10.44
CA TYR A 152 13.50 -14.08 -9.37
C TYR A 152 14.06 -14.55 -8.03
N LYS A 153 14.66 -15.76 -8.02
CA LYS A 153 15.26 -16.32 -6.81
C LYS A 153 16.46 -15.51 -6.33
N GLU A 154 17.22 -14.91 -7.24
CA GLU A 154 18.36 -14.07 -6.89
C GLU A 154 17.95 -12.69 -6.36
N LEU A 155 16.93 -12.09 -6.95
CA LEU A 155 16.55 -10.70 -6.67
C LEU A 155 15.42 -10.56 -5.66
N ILE A 156 14.49 -11.50 -5.61
CA ILE A 156 13.29 -11.40 -4.78
C ILE A 156 13.46 -12.25 -3.51
N ARG A 157 13.13 -11.68 -2.37
CA ARG A 157 13.07 -12.38 -1.09
C ARG A 157 11.69 -13.02 -0.91
N ASP A 158 11.62 -14.12 -0.17
CA ASP A 158 10.35 -14.79 0.11
C ASP A 158 9.47 -13.97 1.05
N TRP A 159 10.11 -13.23 1.97
CA TRP A 159 9.44 -12.43 2.97
C TRP A 159 10.14 -11.09 3.16
N ALA A 160 9.40 -10.01 3.12
CA ALA A 160 9.86 -8.65 3.44
C ALA A 160 9.26 -8.23 4.80
N PRO A 161 10.07 -7.77 5.76
CA PRO A 161 9.58 -7.33 7.04
C PRO A 161 8.92 -5.96 6.95
N GLU A 162 7.88 -5.79 7.76
CA GLU A 162 7.21 -4.53 8.01
C GLU A 162 7.06 -4.35 9.52
N GLN A 163 7.31 -3.16 10.03
CA GLN A 163 7.08 -2.79 11.42
C GLN A 163 6.25 -1.53 11.49
N GLN A 164 5.24 -1.57 12.35
CA GLN A 164 4.38 -0.44 12.62
C GLN A 164 4.29 -0.22 14.13
N HIS A 165 4.58 0.99 14.56
CA HIS A 165 4.52 1.40 15.96
C HIS A 165 3.72 2.68 16.07
N ASN A 166 2.75 2.73 16.95
CA ASN A 166 2.03 3.95 17.21
C ASN A 166 1.68 4.11 18.68
N ILE A 167 1.66 5.35 19.13
CA ILE A 167 1.24 5.74 20.45
C ILE A 167 0.20 6.85 20.32
N SER A 168 -0.85 6.76 21.10
CA SER A 168 -1.85 7.81 21.19
C SER A 168 -2.23 8.10 22.63
N ILE A 169 -2.60 9.36 22.87
CA ILE A 169 -3.16 9.82 24.12
C ILE A 169 -4.51 10.48 23.83
N ARG A 170 -5.54 10.11 24.58
CA ARG A 170 -6.91 10.61 24.41
C ARG A 170 -7.52 10.88 25.78
N GLY A 171 -8.14 12.04 25.94
CA GLY A 171 -8.78 12.37 27.20
C GLY A 171 -9.33 13.78 27.23
N GLY A 172 -9.74 14.22 28.41
CA GLY A 172 -10.23 15.57 28.61
C GLY A 172 -11.29 15.67 29.72
N ASN A 173 -11.95 16.82 29.69
CA ASN A 173 -13.09 17.14 30.55
C ASN A 173 -14.05 18.05 29.76
N ASP A 174 -15.10 18.58 30.43
CA ASP A 174 -16.10 19.46 29.82
C ASP A 174 -15.52 20.71 29.15
N ARG A 175 -14.34 21.17 29.56
CA ARG A 175 -13.72 22.39 29.06
C ARG A 175 -12.61 22.17 28.06
N LEU A 176 -11.86 21.08 28.21
CA LEU A 176 -10.71 20.78 27.35
C LEU A 176 -10.72 19.30 26.99
N LYS A 177 -10.81 19.00 25.71
CA LYS A 177 -10.65 17.66 25.16
C LYS A 177 -9.45 17.63 24.24
N PHE A 178 -8.66 16.57 24.32
CA PHE A 178 -7.46 16.45 23.51
C PHE A 178 -7.26 15.02 23.00
N TYR A 179 -6.65 14.94 21.84
CA TYR A 179 -6.13 13.72 21.24
C TYR A 179 -4.75 14.02 20.66
N GLY A 180 -3.79 13.18 20.94
CA GLY A 180 -2.45 13.19 20.36
C GLY A 180 -2.13 11.83 19.79
N PHE A 181 -1.47 11.78 18.65
CA PHE A 181 -1.05 10.55 17.99
C PHE A 181 0.34 10.73 17.38
N PHE A 182 1.16 9.70 17.52
CA PHE A 182 2.40 9.54 16.79
C PHE A 182 2.46 8.12 16.24
N GLY A 183 2.75 7.99 14.94
CA GLY A 183 2.89 6.72 14.25
C GLY A 183 4.19 6.64 13.47
N TYR A 184 4.79 5.47 13.44
CA TYR A 184 5.95 5.11 12.64
C TYR A 184 5.66 3.81 11.90
N LEU A 185 5.90 3.81 10.60
CA LEU A 185 5.85 2.65 9.72
C LEU A 185 7.20 2.53 9.00
N ASN A 186 7.76 1.34 9.02
CA ASN A 186 8.89 0.96 8.17
C ASN A 186 8.52 -0.32 7.42
N GLN A 187 8.61 -0.28 6.10
CA GLN A 187 8.27 -1.38 5.21
C GLN A 187 9.42 -1.62 4.24
N GLU A 188 10.01 -2.80 4.28
CA GLU A 188 11.04 -3.19 3.34
C GLU A 188 10.46 -3.72 2.02
N THR A 189 11.20 -3.51 0.93
CA THR A 189 10.79 -4.04 -0.38
C THR A 189 11.07 -5.54 -0.49
N MET A 190 10.39 -6.20 -1.45
CA MET A 190 10.65 -7.60 -1.78
C MET A 190 12.00 -7.82 -2.47
N ILE A 191 12.71 -6.77 -2.89
CA ILE A 191 14.01 -6.86 -3.56
C ILE A 191 15.11 -7.07 -2.52
N LYS A 192 15.95 -8.11 -2.67
CA LYS A 192 16.98 -8.50 -1.70
C LYS A 192 18.08 -7.47 -1.48
N LYS A 193 18.56 -6.86 -2.57
CA LYS A 193 19.70 -5.94 -2.51
C LYS A 193 19.32 -4.61 -3.14
N ASN A 194 19.61 -3.51 -2.44
CA ASN A 194 19.35 -2.15 -2.91
C ASN A 194 17.88 -1.87 -3.27
N GLY A 195 16.94 -2.66 -2.75
CA GLY A 195 15.50 -2.47 -2.98
C GLY A 195 14.94 -1.26 -2.25
N GLY A 196 15.66 -0.77 -1.25
CA GLY A 196 15.21 0.32 -0.40
C GLY A 196 14.20 -0.11 0.66
N ASN A 197 13.75 0.85 1.41
CA ASN A 197 12.65 0.75 2.36
C ASN A 197 11.76 1.99 2.23
N TYR A 198 10.56 1.86 2.72
CA TYR A 198 9.63 2.96 2.87
C TYR A 198 9.46 3.25 4.35
N GLU A 199 9.62 4.51 4.73
CA GLU A 199 9.39 4.98 6.09
C GLU A 199 8.30 6.05 6.07
N ARG A 200 7.39 5.99 7.05
CA ARG A 200 6.36 6.99 7.22
C ARG A 200 6.22 7.37 8.68
N PHE A 201 6.20 8.66 8.93
CA PHE A 201 5.91 9.26 10.22
C PHE A 201 4.57 9.97 10.15
N ASN A 202 3.70 9.73 11.13
CA ASN A 202 2.44 10.43 11.27
C ASN A 202 2.40 11.12 12.63
N LEU A 203 2.01 12.38 12.63
CA LEU A 203 1.75 13.15 13.84
C LEU A 203 0.36 13.79 13.73
N GLN A 204 -0.43 13.68 14.79
CA GLN A 204 -1.73 14.33 14.86
C GLN A 204 -1.96 14.91 16.26
N SER A 205 -2.56 16.08 16.32
CA SER A 205 -3.01 16.71 17.57
C SER A 205 -4.33 17.39 17.33
N ASN A 206 -5.36 16.97 18.04
CA ASN A 206 -6.70 17.55 18.01
C ASN A 206 -7.05 18.07 19.41
N ILE A 207 -7.36 19.35 19.51
CA ILE A 207 -7.70 20.05 20.77
C ILE A 207 -9.02 20.77 20.59
N ASP A 208 -9.97 20.49 21.46
CA ASP A 208 -11.24 21.21 21.58
C ASP A 208 -11.26 21.92 22.95
N ALA A 209 -11.20 23.23 22.94
CA ALA A 209 -11.19 24.05 24.15
C ALA A 209 -12.45 24.93 24.23
N LYS A 210 -13.28 24.73 25.25
CA LYS A 210 -14.43 25.58 25.56
C LYS A 210 -13.94 26.78 26.34
N ILE A 211 -13.74 27.90 25.63
CA ILE A 211 -13.23 29.16 26.22
C ILE A 211 -14.33 29.85 27.02
N LEU A 212 -15.55 29.93 26.47
CA LEU A 212 -16.76 30.43 27.10
C LEU A 212 -17.88 29.41 26.87
N ASP A 213 -19.03 29.57 27.55
CA ASP A 213 -20.15 28.66 27.37
C ASP A 213 -20.69 28.60 25.93
N ASN A 214 -20.51 29.70 25.20
CA ASN A 214 -20.91 29.83 23.79
C ASN A 214 -19.73 29.91 22.82
N LEU A 215 -18.48 29.73 23.27
CA LEU A 215 -17.29 29.79 22.43
C LEU A 215 -16.40 28.58 22.62
N THR A 216 -16.25 27.80 21.58
CA THR A 216 -15.31 26.65 21.52
C THR A 216 -14.26 26.92 20.47
N LEU A 217 -13.00 26.82 20.85
CA LEU A 217 -11.84 26.82 19.95
C LEU A 217 -11.51 25.38 19.59
N ARG A 218 -11.34 25.11 18.29
CA ARG A 218 -10.83 23.85 17.75
C ARG A 218 -9.49 24.06 17.06
N LEU A 219 -8.52 23.25 17.42
CA LEU A 219 -7.21 23.24 16.78
C LEU A 219 -6.91 21.82 16.33
N ASP A 220 -6.78 21.64 15.02
CA ASP A 220 -6.46 20.37 14.40
C ASP A 220 -5.14 20.52 13.65
N LEU A 221 -4.14 19.72 14.03
CA LEU A 221 -2.84 19.66 13.40
C LEU A 221 -2.59 18.23 12.95
N ALA A 222 -2.20 18.05 11.69
CA ALA A 222 -1.81 16.76 11.14
C ALA A 222 -0.56 16.93 10.27
N TYR A 223 0.38 16.01 10.40
CA TYR A 223 1.61 15.94 9.60
C TYR A 223 1.89 14.49 9.22
N SER A 224 2.32 14.28 7.98
CA SER A 224 2.77 12.99 7.46
C SER A 224 3.97 13.22 6.55
N GLN A 225 4.99 12.40 6.69
CA GLN A 225 6.19 12.41 5.84
C GLN A 225 6.53 10.98 5.44
#